data_d4fbba1cac9c48d206e2530dc084b0d6
#
_entry.id   d4fbba1cac9c48d206e2530dc084b0d6
#
_cell.length_a   1.000
_cell.length_b   1.000
_cell.length_c   1.000
_cell.angle_alpha   90.00
_cell.angle_beta   90.00
_cell.angle_gamma   90.00
#
_symmetry.space_group_name_H-M   'P 1'
#
loop_
_entity.id
_entity.type
_entity.pdbx_description
1 polymer ?
#
loop_
_entity_poly.entity_id
_entity_poly.type
_entity_poly.pdbx_seq_one_letter_code
_entity_poly.pdbx_strand_id
1 'polypeptide(L)'
;MLILSGGTGTPKLLRGLVRVIDPEEITVVVNTAEDLWISGNLVSPDLDTVLYTLADLIDEERWWGIRGDSFITHTRLKEIGVRERLSIGDADRAFHILRSDVIRRGGTLSDATEKIREALGIRSRVFPMSDDSVSTIITTPLGDMHFQEFWVERRGEPEVIGVRFEGIDDAKPSSGFIEALRREKTVVIGPSNPVTSICPILSLKGVRDAMADKITVAVSPLDGDRPFSGPAARFMRAVGVEPDDAGVISILGEVDHFIVSRSSSYPGRCIRTDTRMDSIEESTRLAKEILRLVG
;
A
#
# COMPACT_ATOMS: atom_id res chain seq x y z
N MET A 1 -4.57 15.87 5.83
CA MET A 1 -4.80 14.48 6.32
C MET A 1 -3.74 13.56 5.75
N LEU A 2 -3.07 12.76 6.60
CA LEU A 2 -2.08 11.76 6.18
C LEU A 2 -2.74 10.39 6.06
N ILE A 3 -2.53 9.71 4.93
CA ILE A 3 -3.03 8.36 4.66
C ILE A 3 -1.84 7.40 4.56
N LEU A 4 -1.83 6.33 5.34
CA LEU A 4 -0.87 5.24 5.19
C LEU A 4 -1.47 4.19 4.24
N SER A 5 -0.74 3.86 3.18
CA SER A 5 -1.23 3.06 2.06
C SER A 5 -0.25 1.97 1.64
N GLY A 6 -0.79 0.87 1.20
CA GLY A 6 -0.10 -0.20 0.48
C GLY A 6 -1.13 -1.15 -0.13
N GLY A 7 -0.70 -2.04 -1.00
CA GLY A 7 -1.60 -2.99 -1.66
C GLY A 7 -2.78 -2.33 -2.39
N THR A 8 -3.91 -3.00 -2.43
CA THR A 8 -5.10 -2.57 -3.21
C THR A 8 -6.22 -1.96 -2.36
N GLY A 9 -6.25 -2.23 -1.04
CA GLY A 9 -7.35 -1.80 -0.18
C GLY A 9 -7.42 -0.29 0.00
N THR A 10 -6.30 0.34 0.35
CA THR A 10 -6.24 1.80 0.53
C THR A 10 -6.47 2.59 -0.76
N PRO A 11 -5.94 2.20 -1.94
CA PRO A 11 -6.30 2.83 -3.20
C PRO A 11 -7.82 2.88 -3.46
N LYS A 12 -8.56 1.83 -3.12
CA LYS A 12 -10.02 1.84 -3.19
C LYS A 12 -10.65 2.93 -2.30
N LEU A 13 -10.10 3.13 -1.10
CA LEU A 13 -10.54 4.20 -0.21
C LEU A 13 -10.17 5.59 -0.76
N LEU A 14 -8.95 5.76 -1.30
CA LEU A 14 -8.48 7.00 -1.90
C LEU A 14 -9.41 7.47 -3.02
N ARG A 15 -9.90 6.56 -3.86
CA ARG A 15 -10.89 6.84 -4.90
C ARG A 15 -12.14 7.55 -4.36
N GLY A 16 -12.57 7.22 -3.14
CA GLY A 16 -13.67 7.87 -2.45
C GLY A 16 -13.27 9.19 -1.77
N LEU A 17 -12.10 9.23 -1.13
CA LEU A 17 -11.63 10.40 -0.40
C LEU A 17 -11.46 11.64 -1.29
N VAL A 18 -10.86 11.50 -2.47
CA VAL A 18 -10.69 12.61 -3.44
C VAL A 18 -11.99 13.19 -3.98
N ARG A 19 -13.14 12.59 -3.68
CA ARG A 19 -14.48 13.07 -4.04
C ARG A 19 -15.19 13.84 -2.93
N VAL A 20 -14.65 13.79 -1.72
CA VAL A 20 -15.33 14.37 -0.53
C VAL A 20 -14.47 15.42 0.19
N ILE A 21 -13.17 15.46 -0.08
CA ILE A 21 -12.27 16.53 0.36
C ILE A 21 -11.42 17.00 -0.82
N ASP A 22 -10.83 18.20 -0.72
CA ASP A 22 -9.92 18.68 -1.74
C ASP A 22 -8.70 17.76 -1.82
N PRO A 23 -8.34 17.23 -3.00
CA PRO A 23 -7.17 16.39 -3.15
C PRO A 23 -5.86 17.00 -2.61
N GLU A 24 -5.72 18.34 -2.57
CA GLU A 24 -4.53 19.01 -2.00
C GLU A 24 -4.42 18.85 -0.46
N GLU A 25 -5.52 18.53 0.22
CA GLU A 25 -5.54 18.24 1.65
C GLU A 25 -5.14 16.78 1.96
N ILE A 26 -4.98 15.94 0.92
CA ILE A 26 -4.59 14.53 1.06
C ILE A 26 -3.08 14.39 0.86
N THR A 27 -2.43 13.77 1.83
CA THR A 27 -1.06 13.28 1.72
C THR A 27 -1.07 11.77 1.88
N VAL A 28 -0.49 11.04 0.94
CA VAL A 28 -0.41 9.58 0.98
C VAL A 28 1.03 9.15 1.15
N VAL A 29 1.30 8.32 2.14
CA VAL A 29 2.58 7.63 2.29
C VAL A 29 2.37 6.17 1.95
N VAL A 30 3.20 5.66 1.05
CA VAL A 30 3.00 4.37 0.42
C VAL A 30 4.13 3.41 0.78
N ASN A 31 3.76 2.16 1.06
CA ASN A 31 4.68 1.06 1.25
C ASN A 31 5.56 0.85 0.01
N THR A 32 6.86 0.63 0.23
CA THR A 32 7.84 0.33 -0.80
C THR A 32 8.62 -0.96 -0.52
N ALA A 33 8.20 -1.72 0.49
CA ALA A 33 8.86 -2.98 0.86
C ALA A 33 8.56 -4.14 -0.11
N GLU A 34 7.74 -3.91 -1.13
CA GLU A 34 7.45 -4.87 -2.19
C GLU A 34 8.08 -4.47 -3.54
N ASP A 35 8.88 -3.40 -3.56
CA ASP A 35 9.58 -2.88 -4.72
C ASP A 35 10.62 -3.88 -5.23
N LEU A 36 10.81 -3.93 -6.56
CA LEU A 36 11.79 -4.82 -7.15
C LEU A 36 12.29 -4.32 -8.51
N TRP A 37 13.50 -4.74 -8.87
CA TRP A 37 14.07 -4.46 -10.19
C TRP A 37 13.66 -5.55 -11.19
N ILE A 38 13.04 -5.14 -12.30
CA ILE A 38 12.63 -6.03 -13.41
C ILE A 38 13.12 -5.44 -14.71
N SER A 39 13.81 -6.24 -15.49
CA SER A 39 14.34 -5.83 -16.82
C SER A 39 15.07 -4.49 -16.78
N GLY A 40 15.84 -4.26 -15.70
CA GLY A 40 16.63 -3.06 -15.51
C GLY A 40 15.83 -1.83 -15.04
N ASN A 41 14.55 -1.94 -14.70
CA ASN A 41 13.74 -0.85 -14.17
C ASN A 41 13.19 -1.19 -12.79
N LEU A 42 13.11 -0.18 -11.92
CA LEU A 42 12.48 -0.28 -10.61
C LEU A 42 10.96 -0.24 -10.79
N VAL A 43 10.32 -1.31 -10.37
CA VAL A 43 8.86 -1.44 -10.27
C VAL A 43 8.49 -1.24 -8.80
N SER A 44 7.54 -0.36 -8.53
CA SER A 44 7.04 -0.05 -7.19
C SER A 44 5.52 -0.25 -7.17
N PRO A 45 5.05 -1.50 -6.99
CA PRO A 45 3.65 -1.86 -7.26
C PRO A 45 2.63 -1.07 -6.45
N ASP A 46 2.92 -0.80 -5.17
CA ASP A 46 2.01 -0.08 -4.29
C ASP A 46 1.97 1.41 -4.65
N LEU A 47 3.13 2.04 -4.94
CA LEU A 47 3.19 3.43 -5.43
C LEU A 47 2.46 3.59 -6.75
N ASP A 48 2.68 2.68 -7.70
CA ASP A 48 2.05 2.71 -9.01
C ASP A 48 0.53 2.58 -8.89
N THR A 49 0.05 1.66 -8.05
CA THR A 49 -1.39 1.50 -7.79
C THR A 49 -2.01 2.78 -7.20
N VAL A 50 -1.34 3.46 -6.26
CA VAL A 50 -1.81 4.73 -5.69
C VAL A 50 -1.81 5.83 -6.74
N LEU A 51 -0.71 6.00 -7.48
CA LEU A 51 -0.57 7.03 -8.51
C LEU A 51 -1.62 6.85 -9.62
N TYR A 52 -1.80 5.62 -10.10
CA TYR A 52 -2.79 5.33 -11.14
C TYR A 52 -4.23 5.49 -10.65
N THR A 53 -4.50 5.17 -9.38
CA THR A 53 -5.81 5.42 -8.77
C THR A 53 -6.13 6.91 -8.69
N LEU A 54 -5.17 7.73 -8.23
CA LEU A 54 -5.36 9.19 -8.10
C LEU A 54 -5.44 9.90 -9.45
N ALA A 55 -4.84 9.31 -10.49
CA ALA A 55 -4.91 9.81 -11.87
C ALA A 55 -6.09 9.24 -12.68
N ASP A 56 -6.96 8.41 -12.09
CA ASP A 56 -8.05 7.69 -12.76
C ASP A 56 -7.58 6.80 -13.94
N LEU A 57 -6.39 6.24 -13.83
CA LEU A 57 -5.77 5.35 -14.82
C LEU A 57 -5.80 3.88 -14.42
N ILE A 58 -6.03 3.56 -13.14
CA ILE A 58 -5.96 2.19 -12.64
C ILE A 58 -6.91 1.25 -13.39
N ASP A 59 -6.47 0.01 -13.65
CA ASP A 59 -7.34 -1.07 -14.08
C ASP A 59 -8.16 -1.57 -12.88
N GLU A 60 -9.43 -1.17 -12.81
CA GLU A 60 -10.32 -1.49 -11.68
C GLU A 60 -10.76 -2.96 -11.63
N GLU A 61 -10.55 -3.74 -12.68
CA GLU A 61 -10.83 -5.18 -12.67
C GLU A 61 -9.71 -5.94 -11.95
N ARG A 62 -8.47 -5.55 -12.23
CA ARG A 62 -7.27 -6.20 -11.69
C ARG A 62 -6.75 -5.55 -10.42
N TRP A 63 -7.02 -4.26 -10.24
CA TRP A 63 -6.43 -3.38 -9.20
C TRP A 63 -4.90 -3.30 -9.25
N TRP A 64 -4.35 -3.41 -10.44
CA TRP A 64 -2.95 -3.13 -10.75
C TRP A 64 -2.79 -2.76 -12.23
N GLY A 65 -1.74 -2.00 -12.54
CA GLY A 65 -1.44 -1.54 -13.88
C GLY A 65 -2.43 -0.50 -14.42
N ILE A 66 -2.30 -0.16 -15.68
CA ILE A 66 -3.08 0.88 -16.36
C ILE A 66 -4.23 0.25 -17.14
N ARG A 67 -5.42 0.85 -17.04
CA ARG A 67 -6.62 0.41 -17.75
C ARG A 67 -6.41 0.42 -19.26
N GLY A 68 -6.67 -0.71 -19.90
CA GLY A 68 -6.57 -0.88 -21.35
C GLY A 68 -5.13 -0.93 -21.87
N ASP A 69 -4.14 -1.13 -20.99
CA ASP A 69 -2.73 -1.23 -21.39
C ASP A 69 -2.46 -2.47 -22.26
N SER A 70 -1.46 -2.38 -23.13
CA SER A 70 -0.97 -3.49 -23.94
C SER A 70 0.24 -4.17 -23.25
N PHE A 71 0.54 -5.40 -23.68
CA PHE A 71 1.64 -6.21 -23.13
C PHE A 71 2.60 -6.68 -24.22
N ILE A 72 2.81 -5.85 -25.25
CA ILE A 72 3.62 -6.21 -26.42
C ILE A 72 5.07 -6.44 -26.01
N THR A 73 5.65 -5.50 -25.25
CA THR A 73 7.04 -5.61 -24.76
C THR A 73 7.23 -6.81 -23.86
N HIS A 74 6.33 -7.05 -22.91
CA HIS A 74 6.36 -8.22 -22.03
C HIS A 74 6.34 -9.53 -22.83
N THR A 75 5.46 -9.62 -23.83
CA THR A 75 5.34 -10.78 -24.72
C THR A 75 6.62 -10.98 -25.52
N ARG A 76 7.19 -9.92 -26.10
CA ARG A 76 8.45 -10.00 -26.88
C ARG A 76 9.64 -10.41 -26.03
N LEU A 77 9.75 -9.89 -24.81
CA LEU A 77 10.80 -10.32 -23.87
C LEU A 77 10.69 -11.82 -23.58
N LYS A 78 9.49 -12.32 -23.35
CA LYS A 78 9.23 -13.75 -23.13
C LYS A 78 9.63 -14.59 -24.34
N GLU A 79 9.33 -14.14 -25.56
CA GLU A 79 9.68 -14.83 -26.83
C GLU A 79 11.19 -14.97 -27.01
N ILE A 80 11.99 -13.99 -26.57
CA ILE A 80 13.45 -14.03 -26.63
C ILE A 80 14.10 -14.64 -25.37
N GLY A 81 13.30 -15.26 -24.47
CA GLY A 81 13.78 -16.01 -23.32
C GLY A 81 13.98 -15.18 -22.04
N VAL A 82 13.61 -13.89 -22.03
CA VAL A 82 13.62 -13.05 -20.82
C VAL A 82 12.30 -13.22 -20.07
N ARG A 83 12.38 -13.74 -18.85
CA ARG A 83 11.20 -13.93 -17.98
C ARG A 83 11.11 -12.79 -16.98
N GLU A 84 10.06 -12.00 -17.12
CA GLU A 84 9.70 -11.01 -16.12
C GLU A 84 8.77 -11.63 -15.07
N ARG A 85 9.04 -11.38 -13.80
CA ARG A 85 8.24 -11.89 -12.69
C ARG A 85 6.82 -11.34 -12.69
N LEU A 86 6.68 -10.06 -13.05
CA LEU A 86 5.39 -9.37 -13.15
C LEU A 86 5.01 -9.20 -14.63
N SER A 87 3.73 -9.27 -14.90
CA SER A 87 3.19 -8.84 -16.20
C SER A 87 3.16 -7.33 -16.23
N ILE A 88 4.08 -6.70 -16.96
CA ILE A 88 4.21 -5.24 -17.04
C ILE A 88 3.62 -4.75 -18.35
N GLY A 89 2.66 -3.84 -18.27
CA GLY A 89 2.07 -3.20 -19.44
C GLY A 89 3.03 -2.21 -20.11
N ASP A 90 2.76 -1.84 -21.35
CA ASP A 90 3.64 -0.98 -22.13
C ASP A 90 3.58 0.48 -21.65
N ALA A 91 2.39 0.98 -21.29
CA ALA A 91 2.21 2.30 -20.69
C ALA A 91 2.71 2.35 -19.25
N ASP A 92 2.44 1.32 -18.45
CA ASP A 92 2.97 1.13 -17.10
C ASP A 92 4.50 1.18 -17.09
N ARG A 93 5.14 0.48 -18.01
CA ARG A 93 6.59 0.45 -18.20
C ARG A 93 7.21 1.85 -18.43
N ALA A 94 6.49 2.78 -19.05
CA ALA A 94 6.99 4.13 -19.26
C ALA A 94 7.30 4.84 -17.93
N PHE A 95 6.46 4.66 -16.91
CA PHE A 95 6.68 5.22 -15.57
C PHE A 95 7.83 4.51 -14.84
N HIS A 96 7.98 3.20 -15.02
CA HIS A 96 9.13 2.45 -14.49
C HIS A 96 10.46 2.93 -15.10
N ILE A 97 10.48 3.21 -16.42
CA ILE A 97 11.65 3.78 -17.10
C ILE A 97 11.97 5.17 -16.54
N LEU A 98 10.96 6.05 -16.42
CA LEU A 98 11.13 7.39 -15.86
C LEU A 98 11.68 7.36 -14.43
N ARG A 99 11.07 6.54 -13.55
CA ARG A 99 11.53 6.33 -12.17
C ARG A 99 12.98 5.88 -12.14
N SER A 100 13.32 4.89 -12.93
CA SER A 100 14.66 4.32 -12.95
C SER A 100 15.71 5.28 -13.53
N ASP A 101 15.34 6.12 -14.49
CA ASP A 101 16.23 7.15 -15.05
C ASP A 101 16.56 8.21 -13.99
N VAL A 102 15.57 8.67 -13.21
CA VAL A 102 15.78 9.59 -12.08
C VAL A 102 16.76 9.00 -11.07
N ILE A 103 16.53 7.74 -10.65
CA ILE A 103 17.39 7.07 -9.67
C ILE A 103 18.81 6.87 -10.20
N ARG A 104 18.99 6.43 -11.46
CA ARG A 104 20.32 6.25 -12.07
C ARG A 104 21.09 7.56 -12.21
N ARG A 105 20.42 8.68 -12.27
CA ARG A 105 21.03 10.03 -12.29
C ARG A 105 21.35 10.55 -10.89
N GLY A 106 21.15 9.75 -9.84
CA GLY A 106 21.44 10.11 -8.45
C GLY A 106 20.28 10.77 -7.70
N GLY A 107 19.08 10.79 -8.28
CA GLY A 107 17.85 11.18 -7.58
C GLY A 107 17.35 10.06 -6.68
N THR A 108 16.38 10.40 -5.82
CA THR A 108 15.73 9.49 -4.87
C THR A 108 14.44 8.88 -5.45
N LEU A 109 13.88 7.90 -4.75
CA LEU A 109 12.53 7.38 -5.06
C LEU A 109 11.46 8.47 -4.87
N SER A 110 11.65 9.34 -3.86
CA SER A 110 10.80 10.52 -3.63
C SER A 110 10.82 11.48 -4.82
N ASP A 111 12.02 11.79 -5.37
CA ASP A 111 12.15 12.65 -6.56
C ASP A 111 11.46 12.04 -7.79
N ALA A 112 11.61 10.72 -7.97
CA ALA A 112 10.97 10.01 -9.06
C ALA A 112 9.43 10.00 -8.91
N THR A 113 8.94 9.77 -7.68
CA THR A 113 7.51 9.77 -7.36
C THR A 113 6.89 11.14 -7.62
N GLU A 114 7.55 12.22 -7.18
CA GLU A 114 7.07 13.58 -7.41
C GLU A 114 7.00 13.91 -8.91
N LYS A 115 8.03 13.53 -9.67
CA LYS A 115 8.04 13.74 -11.13
C LYS A 115 6.91 13.00 -11.85
N ILE A 116 6.60 11.76 -11.42
CA ILE A 116 5.47 11.00 -11.97
C ILE A 116 4.14 11.63 -11.56
N ARG A 117 4.00 12.02 -10.27
CA ARG A 117 2.83 12.70 -9.74
C ARG A 117 2.48 13.96 -10.53
N GLU A 118 3.48 14.81 -10.81
CA GLU A 118 3.33 16.03 -11.61
C GLU A 118 2.92 15.70 -13.06
N ALA A 119 3.60 14.73 -13.68
CA ALA A 119 3.30 14.32 -15.06
C ALA A 119 1.87 13.79 -15.22
N LEU A 120 1.33 13.17 -14.17
CA LEU A 120 -0.05 12.66 -14.10
C LEU A 120 -1.06 13.73 -13.65
N GLY A 121 -0.63 14.95 -13.30
CA GLY A 121 -1.51 16.02 -12.85
C GLY A 121 -2.20 15.73 -11.50
N ILE A 122 -1.63 14.87 -10.67
CA ILE A 122 -2.17 14.48 -9.37
C ILE A 122 -1.97 15.65 -8.39
N ARG A 123 -3.06 16.11 -7.76
CA ARG A 123 -3.04 17.22 -6.81
C ARG A 123 -2.68 16.78 -5.39
N SER A 124 -3.00 15.56 -5.01
CA SER A 124 -2.60 14.98 -3.73
C SER A 124 -1.09 14.79 -3.65
N ARG A 125 -0.51 14.91 -2.46
CA ARG A 125 0.90 14.60 -2.23
C ARG A 125 1.06 13.10 -2.05
N VAL A 126 2.03 12.52 -2.73
CA VAL A 126 2.34 11.09 -2.64
C VAL A 126 3.83 10.91 -2.36
N PHE A 127 4.15 10.17 -1.31
CA PHE A 127 5.52 9.90 -0.93
C PHE A 127 5.75 8.40 -0.72
N PRO A 128 6.92 7.87 -1.08
CA PRO A 128 7.34 6.56 -0.60
C PRO A 128 7.51 6.59 0.92
N MET A 129 7.35 5.46 1.58
CA MET A 129 7.61 5.37 3.02
C MET A 129 9.07 5.68 3.35
N SER A 130 9.98 5.32 2.45
CA SER A 130 11.42 5.50 2.58
C SER A 130 12.06 5.66 1.20
N ASP A 131 13.18 6.37 1.14
CA ASP A 131 14.10 6.37 -0.01
C ASP A 131 15.17 5.28 0.11
N ASP A 132 15.30 4.68 1.31
CA ASP A 132 16.17 3.53 1.54
C ASP A 132 15.48 2.23 1.09
N SER A 133 16.28 1.24 0.70
CA SER A 133 15.75 -0.05 0.25
C SER A 133 15.26 -0.88 1.44
N VAL A 134 13.99 -1.26 1.40
CA VAL A 134 13.38 -2.22 2.33
C VAL A 134 12.72 -3.32 1.51
N SER A 135 12.85 -4.58 1.93
CA SER A 135 12.22 -5.70 1.22
C SER A 135 11.44 -6.60 2.16
N THR A 136 10.20 -6.87 1.83
CA THR A 136 9.39 -7.90 2.50
C THR A 136 9.86 -9.29 2.08
N ILE A 137 10.40 -10.03 3.02
CA ILE A 137 10.87 -11.40 2.84
C ILE A 137 9.91 -12.36 3.50
N ILE A 138 9.48 -13.35 2.73
CA ILE A 138 8.60 -14.42 3.18
C ILE A 138 9.45 -15.66 3.46
N THR A 139 9.42 -16.14 4.69
CA THR A 139 10.06 -17.41 5.09
C THR A 139 9.09 -18.55 4.83
N THR A 140 9.57 -19.55 4.11
CA THR A 140 8.80 -20.75 3.75
C THR A 140 9.63 -22.01 3.99
N PRO A 141 9.04 -23.23 3.99
CA PRO A 141 9.81 -24.48 4.00
C PRO A 141 10.77 -24.65 2.82
N LEU A 142 10.56 -23.88 1.73
CA LEU A 142 11.43 -23.86 0.56
C LEU A 142 12.58 -22.84 0.64
N GLY A 143 12.66 -22.11 1.77
CA GLY A 143 13.60 -21.01 2.01
C GLY A 143 12.95 -19.63 1.98
N ASP A 144 13.79 -18.64 2.20
CA ASP A 144 13.40 -17.22 2.14
C ASP A 144 13.24 -16.76 0.70
N MET A 145 12.23 -15.96 0.43
CA MET A 145 12.00 -15.36 -0.88
C MET A 145 11.37 -13.97 -0.77
N HIS A 146 11.62 -13.14 -1.76
CA HIS A 146 10.98 -11.83 -1.86
C HIS A 146 9.45 -11.99 -2.00
N PHE A 147 8.67 -11.06 -1.45
CA PHE A 147 7.21 -11.09 -1.50
C PHE A 147 6.66 -11.31 -2.91
N GLN A 148 7.20 -10.61 -3.92
CA GLN A 148 6.73 -10.75 -5.31
C GLN A 148 7.07 -12.13 -5.92
N GLU A 149 8.16 -12.76 -5.52
CA GLU A 149 8.44 -14.15 -5.89
C GLU A 149 7.39 -15.09 -5.30
N PHE A 150 7.15 -14.95 -3.98
CA PHE A 150 6.14 -15.74 -3.29
C PHE A 150 4.75 -15.57 -3.91
N TRP A 151 4.32 -14.31 -4.11
CA TRP A 151 2.95 -14.02 -4.51
C TRP A 151 2.68 -14.30 -5.99
N VAL A 152 3.60 -13.91 -6.88
CA VAL A 152 3.37 -13.98 -8.33
C VAL A 152 3.93 -15.27 -8.92
N GLU A 153 5.22 -15.58 -8.69
CA GLU A 153 5.83 -16.77 -9.31
C GLU A 153 5.35 -18.05 -8.65
N ARG A 154 5.27 -18.08 -7.30
CA ARG A 154 4.80 -19.22 -6.53
C ARG A 154 3.29 -19.21 -6.28
N ARG A 155 2.57 -18.22 -6.81
CA ARG A 155 1.10 -18.05 -6.67
C ARG A 155 0.61 -18.05 -5.22
N GLY A 156 1.48 -17.67 -4.28
CA GLY A 156 1.21 -17.75 -2.86
C GLY A 156 0.97 -19.18 -2.34
N GLU A 157 1.37 -20.23 -3.06
CA GLU A 157 1.11 -21.62 -2.69
C GLU A 157 1.94 -22.13 -1.50
N PRO A 158 3.24 -21.77 -1.34
CA PRO A 158 4.03 -22.25 -0.21
C PRO A 158 3.42 -21.86 1.13
N GLU A 159 3.61 -22.71 2.12
CA GLU A 159 3.29 -22.37 3.51
C GLU A 159 4.14 -21.19 3.97
N VAL A 160 3.52 -20.21 4.66
CA VAL A 160 4.24 -19.07 5.23
C VAL A 160 4.56 -19.38 6.69
N ILE A 161 5.86 -19.44 7.00
CA ILE A 161 6.38 -19.67 8.36
C ILE A 161 6.62 -18.34 9.07
N GLY A 162 7.03 -17.30 8.34
CA GLY A 162 7.33 -15.99 8.91
C GLY A 162 7.39 -14.89 7.84
N VAL A 163 7.39 -13.66 8.32
CA VAL A 163 7.55 -12.44 7.50
C VAL A 163 8.57 -11.54 8.20
N ARG A 164 9.54 -11.02 7.45
CA ARG A 164 10.50 -10.03 7.95
C ARG A 164 10.72 -8.93 6.92
N PHE A 165 11.21 -7.79 7.38
CA PHE A 165 11.53 -6.65 6.53
C PHE A 165 13.03 -6.43 6.51
N GLU A 166 13.68 -6.85 5.44
CA GLU A 166 15.11 -6.68 5.25
C GLU A 166 15.42 -5.21 4.99
N GLY A 167 16.44 -4.66 5.66
CA GLY A 167 16.84 -3.26 5.56
C GLY A 167 16.07 -2.29 6.46
N ILE A 168 15.01 -2.73 7.16
CA ILE A 168 14.11 -1.84 7.94
C ILE A 168 14.83 -1.16 9.12
N ASP A 169 15.80 -1.82 9.75
CA ASP A 169 16.50 -1.30 10.94
C ASP A 169 17.36 -0.07 10.61
N ASP A 170 17.87 0.02 9.39
CA ASP A 170 18.71 1.12 8.89
C ASP A 170 17.91 2.16 8.11
N ALA A 171 16.73 1.79 7.60
CA ALA A 171 15.89 2.65 6.78
C ALA A 171 15.29 3.80 7.59
N LYS A 172 15.20 4.96 6.94
CA LYS A 172 14.58 6.18 7.50
C LYS A 172 13.31 6.52 6.74
N PRO A 173 12.29 7.08 7.43
CA PRO A 173 11.16 7.65 6.73
C PRO A 173 11.65 8.69 5.71
N SER A 174 11.02 8.74 4.52
CA SER A 174 11.33 9.76 3.52
C SER A 174 11.11 11.18 4.08
N SER A 175 11.80 12.17 3.51
CA SER A 175 11.68 13.56 3.96
C SER A 175 10.24 14.07 3.88
N GLY A 176 9.51 13.71 2.81
CA GLY A 176 8.11 14.04 2.64
C GLY A 176 7.20 13.36 3.68
N PHE A 177 7.52 12.12 4.08
CA PHE A 177 6.80 11.44 5.16
C PHE A 177 7.02 12.13 6.50
N ILE A 178 8.27 12.49 6.84
CA ILE A 178 8.58 13.22 8.09
C ILE A 178 7.84 14.57 8.11
N GLU A 179 7.82 15.30 7.01
CA GLU A 179 7.09 16.57 6.90
C GLU A 179 5.58 16.36 7.08
N ALA A 180 5.01 15.34 6.44
CA ALA A 180 3.61 14.98 6.60
C ALA A 180 3.26 14.65 8.05
N LEU A 181 4.09 13.85 8.74
CA LEU A 181 3.92 13.55 10.17
C LEU A 181 3.96 14.81 11.05
N ARG A 182 4.75 15.82 10.70
CA ARG A 182 4.80 17.09 11.46
C ARG A 182 3.58 17.97 11.22
N ARG A 183 3.12 18.03 9.97
CA ARG A 183 2.07 18.95 9.54
C ARG A 183 0.66 18.44 9.81
N GLU A 184 0.42 17.16 9.54
CA GLU A 184 -0.93 16.60 9.58
C GLU A 184 -1.33 16.24 11.03
N LYS A 185 -2.56 16.60 11.40
CA LYS A 185 -3.12 16.27 12.71
C LYS A 185 -3.83 14.92 12.73
N THR A 186 -4.20 14.44 11.56
CA THR A 186 -4.96 13.19 11.39
C THR A 186 -4.16 12.21 10.56
N VAL A 187 -4.09 10.96 11.02
CA VAL A 187 -3.53 9.82 10.30
C VAL A 187 -4.61 8.79 10.07
N VAL A 188 -4.83 8.43 8.82
CA VAL A 188 -5.71 7.31 8.44
C VAL A 188 -4.86 6.13 8.02
N ILE A 189 -4.99 5.03 8.72
CA ILE A 189 -4.41 3.75 8.32
C ILE A 189 -5.44 3.05 7.44
N GLY A 190 -5.14 2.98 6.14
CA GLY A 190 -6.07 2.42 5.17
C GLY A 190 -6.22 0.91 5.25
N PRO A 191 -7.29 0.34 4.69
CA PRO A 191 -7.64 -1.08 4.78
C PRO A 191 -6.78 -1.96 3.86
N SER A 192 -5.48 -1.85 4.00
CA SER A 192 -4.48 -2.68 3.32
C SER A 192 -4.01 -3.82 4.22
N ASN A 193 -3.26 -4.77 3.67
CA ASN A 193 -2.72 -5.89 4.44
C ASN A 193 -1.93 -5.38 5.66
N PRO A 194 -2.34 -5.71 6.89
CA PRO A 194 -1.70 -5.15 8.08
C PRO A 194 -0.24 -5.59 8.22
N VAL A 195 0.12 -6.79 7.73
CA VAL A 195 1.47 -7.34 7.86
C VAL A 195 2.38 -6.83 6.76
N THR A 196 2.05 -7.02 5.47
CA THR A 196 2.99 -6.75 4.37
C THR A 196 2.90 -5.35 3.79
N SER A 197 1.78 -4.64 4.01
CA SER A 197 1.58 -3.30 3.44
C SER A 197 1.67 -2.18 4.48
N ILE A 198 1.12 -2.36 5.67
CA ILE A 198 1.07 -1.31 6.70
C ILE A 198 2.21 -1.45 7.71
N CYS A 199 2.50 -2.68 8.17
CA CYS A 199 3.56 -2.90 9.16
C CYS A 199 4.94 -2.37 8.71
N PRO A 200 5.39 -2.49 7.44
CA PRO A 200 6.66 -1.88 7.02
C PRO A 200 6.71 -0.37 7.28
N ILE A 201 5.63 0.36 6.98
CA ILE A 201 5.53 1.81 7.22
C ILE A 201 5.65 2.12 8.71
N LEU A 202 4.88 1.38 9.54
CA LEU A 202 4.85 1.57 11.00
C LEU A 202 6.13 1.09 11.70
N SER A 203 6.94 0.26 11.04
CA SER A 203 8.21 -0.26 11.57
C SER A 203 9.39 0.69 11.36
N LEU A 204 9.25 1.68 10.50
CA LEU A 204 10.28 2.72 10.34
C LEU A 204 10.47 3.47 11.66
N LYS A 205 11.74 3.69 12.01
CA LYS A 205 12.12 4.28 13.29
C LYS A 205 11.47 5.66 13.51
N GLY A 206 10.79 5.81 14.66
CA GLY A 206 10.16 7.07 15.09
C GLY A 206 8.78 7.35 14.48
N VAL A 207 8.28 6.52 13.56
CA VAL A 207 6.96 6.73 12.94
C VAL A 207 5.85 6.60 13.98
N ARG A 208 5.83 5.51 14.76
CA ARG A 208 4.81 5.30 15.81
C ARG A 208 4.84 6.43 16.86
N ASP A 209 6.03 6.86 17.28
CA ASP A 209 6.18 7.94 18.25
C ASP A 209 5.63 9.26 17.69
N ALA A 210 5.91 9.54 16.40
CA ALA A 210 5.40 10.73 15.73
C ALA A 210 3.88 10.70 15.47
N MET A 211 3.23 9.56 15.62
CA MET A 211 1.77 9.42 15.52
C MET A 211 1.06 9.55 16.86
N ALA A 212 1.76 9.48 18.00
CA ALA A 212 1.17 9.39 19.33
C ALA A 212 0.30 10.59 19.73
N ASP A 213 0.53 11.77 19.17
CA ASP A 213 -0.21 13.01 19.44
C ASP A 213 -1.27 13.34 18.37
N LYS A 214 -1.56 12.40 17.46
CA LYS A 214 -2.46 12.62 16.32
C LYS A 214 -3.77 11.87 16.48
N ILE A 215 -4.81 12.37 15.83
CA ILE A 215 -6.05 11.62 15.70
C ILE A 215 -5.81 10.49 14.70
N THR A 216 -5.91 9.27 15.17
CA THR A 216 -5.65 8.07 14.37
C THR A 216 -6.95 7.33 14.05
N VAL A 217 -7.16 7.05 12.77
CA VAL A 217 -8.29 6.25 12.28
C VAL A 217 -7.75 5.06 11.54
N ALA A 218 -8.09 3.85 11.95
CA ALA A 218 -7.77 2.65 11.19
C ALA A 218 -9.04 2.03 10.60
N VAL A 219 -8.95 1.57 9.36
CA VAL A 219 -10.01 0.80 8.71
C VAL A 219 -9.55 -0.64 8.60
N SER A 220 -10.34 -1.57 9.13
CA SER A 220 -10.03 -2.99 9.01
C SER A 220 -10.05 -3.46 7.55
N PRO A 221 -9.08 -4.27 7.13
CA PRO A 221 -9.08 -4.91 5.83
C PRO A 221 -9.99 -6.15 5.76
N LEU A 222 -10.81 -6.40 6.79
CA LEU A 222 -11.62 -7.60 6.91
C LEU A 222 -13.12 -7.30 6.76
N ASP A 223 -13.87 -8.25 6.18
CA ASP A 223 -15.32 -8.32 6.29
C ASP A 223 -15.67 -9.53 7.18
N GLY A 224 -15.98 -9.25 8.45
CA GLY A 224 -15.96 -10.26 9.50
C GLY A 224 -14.57 -10.86 9.64
N ASP A 225 -14.46 -12.18 9.51
CA ASP A 225 -13.18 -12.90 9.63
C ASP A 225 -12.52 -13.15 8.26
N ARG A 226 -12.96 -12.47 7.19
CA ARG A 226 -12.45 -12.66 5.83
C ARG A 226 -11.78 -11.40 5.31
N PRO A 227 -10.54 -11.48 4.81
CA PRO A 227 -9.89 -10.35 4.17
C PRO A 227 -10.63 -10.00 2.86
N PHE A 228 -10.76 -8.68 2.58
CA PHE A 228 -11.34 -8.21 1.31
C PHE A 228 -10.53 -8.64 0.10
N SER A 229 -9.20 -8.79 0.26
CA SER A 229 -8.31 -9.17 -0.83
C SER A 229 -7.02 -9.79 -0.31
N GLY A 230 -6.40 -10.61 -1.15
CA GLY A 230 -5.04 -11.12 -0.94
C GLY A 230 -4.89 -12.11 0.22
N PRO A 231 -3.64 -12.37 0.60
CA PRO A 231 -3.28 -13.42 1.56
C PRO A 231 -3.19 -12.93 3.02
N ALA A 232 -3.84 -11.82 3.40
CA ALA A 232 -3.69 -11.19 4.71
C ALA A 232 -3.84 -12.18 5.87
N ALA A 233 -4.86 -13.04 5.84
CA ALA A 233 -5.09 -14.05 6.89
C ALA A 233 -3.90 -15.02 7.06
N ARG A 234 -3.23 -15.38 5.97
CA ARG A 234 -2.07 -16.28 6.01
C ARG A 234 -0.86 -15.59 6.65
N PHE A 235 -0.61 -14.33 6.29
CA PHE A 235 0.48 -13.57 6.86
C PHE A 235 0.25 -13.24 8.35
N MET A 236 -0.98 -12.93 8.75
CA MET A 236 -1.32 -12.72 10.15
C MET A 236 -1.02 -13.98 10.99
N ARG A 237 -1.44 -15.17 10.53
CA ARG A 237 -1.09 -16.43 11.23
C ARG A 237 0.41 -16.67 11.27
N ALA A 238 1.15 -16.37 10.21
CA ALA A 238 2.60 -16.55 10.15
C ALA A 238 3.38 -15.67 11.12
N VAL A 239 2.80 -14.53 11.53
CA VAL A 239 3.36 -13.66 12.59
C VAL A 239 2.72 -13.93 13.98
N GLY A 240 2.01 -15.05 14.13
CA GLY A 240 1.43 -15.49 15.40
C GLY A 240 0.15 -14.75 15.81
N VAL A 241 -0.57 -14.14 14.84
CA VAL A 241 -1.76 -13.34 15.09
C VAL A 241 -2.98 -13.96 14.39
N GLU A 242 -4.11 -14.04 15.09
CA GLU A 242 -5.36 -14.51 14.49
C GLU A 242 -5.85 -13.53 13.41
N PRO A 243 -6.41 -14.03 12.29
CA PRO A 243 -6.88 -13.19 11.18
C PRO A 243 -8.29 -12.65 11.44
N ASP A 244 -8.44 -11.92 12.51
CA ASP A 244 -9.63 -11.20 12.92
C ASP A 244 -9.32 -9.73 13.24
N ASP A 245 -10.33 -8.94 13.58
CA ASP A 245 -10.14 -7.52 13.89
C ASP A 245 -9.32 -7.28 15.16
N ALA A 246 -9.31 -8.24 16.11
CA ALA A 246 -8.44 -8.16 17.29
C ALA A 246 -6.97 -8.35 16.89
N GLY A 247 -6.72 -9.27 15.97
CA GLY A 247 -5.40 -9.44 15.38
C GLY A 247 -4.96 -8.23 14.54
N VAL A 248 -5.85 -7.66 13.74
CA VAL A 248 -5.55 -6.43 12.99
C VAL A 248 -5.08 -5.32 13.93
N ILE A 249 -5.87 -5.02 14.97
CA ILE A 249 -5.52 -3.93 15.89
C ILE A 249 -4.25 -4.25 16.71
N SER A 250 -3.97 -5.51 17.00
CA SER A 250 -2.74 -5.91 17.68
C SER A 250 -1.48 -5.61 16.85
N ILE A 251 -1.57 -5.70 15.51
CA ILE A 251 -0.49 -5.35 14.58
C ILE A 251 -0.37 -3.82 14.43
N LEU A 252 -1.49 -3.14 14.24
CA LEU A 252 -1.51 -1.70 14.00
C LEU A 252 -1.11 -0.91 15.25
N GLY A 253 -1.49 -1.36 16.44
CA GLY A 253 -1.36 -0.68 17.71
C GLY A 253 -2.62 0.10 18.08
N GLU A 254 -2.56 0.87 19.15
CA GLU A 254 -3.69 1.68 19.61
C GLU A 254 -4.03 2.78 18.59
N VAL A 255 -5.33 2.97 18.34
CA VAL A 255 -5.88 4.02 17.50
C VAL A 255 -7.10 4.64 18.18
N ASP A 256 -7.39 5.93 17.89
CA ASP A 256 -8.55 6.62 18.48
C ASP A 256 -9.87 6.06 17.92
N HIS A 257 -9.87 5.72 16.63
CA HIS A 257 -11.05 5.21 15.94
C HIS A 257 -10.69 3.97 15.11
N PHE A 258 -11.29 2.84 15.44
CA PHE A 258 -11.18 1.62 14.65
C PHE A 258 -12.50 1.34 13.93
N ILE A 259 -12.48 1.40 12.60
CA ILE A 259 -13.63 1.13 11.73
C ILE A 259 -13.56 -0.33 11.28
N VAL A 260 -14.62 -1.07 11.55
CA VAL A 260 -14.74 -2.49 11.21
C VAL A 260 -16.04 -2.75 10.44
N SER A 261 -16.10 -3.87 9.73
CA SER A 261 -17.31 -4.32 9.05
C SER A 261 -18.49 -4.49 10.02
N ARG A 262 -19.70 -4.37 9.52
CA ARG A 262 -20.93 -4.67 10.29
C ARG A 262 -20.97 -6.10 10.82
N SER A 263 -20.35 -7.03 10.11
CA SER A 263 -20.26 -8.45 10.46
C SER A 263 -19.19 -8.77 11.50
N SER A 264 -18.36 -7.78 11.89
CA SER A 264 -17.27 -7.96 12.84
C SER A 264 -17.77 -8.40 14.22
N SER A 265 -17.13 -9.41 14.78
CA SER A 265 -17.32 -9.87 16.16
C SER A 265 -16.40 -9.20 17.18
N TYR A 266 -15.56 -8.24 16.75
CA TYR A 266 -14.58 -7.57 17.61
C TYR A 266 -15.22 -6.98 18.86
N PRO A 267 -14.80 -7.37 20.07
CA PRO A 267 -15.45 -6.95 21.33
C PRO A 267 -14.99 -5.56 21.81
N GLY A 268 -13.89 -5.03 21.24
CA GLY A 268 -13.32 -3.76 21.66
C GLY A 268 -14.11 -2.55 21.15
N ARG A 269 -13.63 -1.36 21.54
CA ARG A 269 -14.21 -0.09 21.06
C ARG A 269 -13.96 0.04 19.55
N CYS A 270 -15.03 0.09 18.76
CA CYS A 270 -14.95 0.20 17.31
C CYS A 270 -16.22 0.85 16.74
N ILE A 271 -16.12 1.24 15.48
CA ILE A 271 -17.23 1.78 14.68
C ILE A 271 -17.60 0.73 13.65
N ARG A 272 -18.79 0.17 13.76
CA ARG A 272 -19.29 -0.83 12.83
C ARG A 272 -20.05 -0.16 11.68
N THR A 273 -19.53 -0.32 10.47
CA THR A 273 -20.16 0.21 9.26
C THR A 273 -19.98 -0.76 8.09
N ASP A 274 -20.54 -0.43 6.95
CA ASP A 274 -20.24 -1.16 5.72
C ASP A 274 -18.90 -0.67 5.15
N THR A 275 -17.88 -1.52 5.23
CA THR A 275 -16.49 -1.22 4.82
C THR A 275 -16.17 -1.67 3.39
N ARG A 276 -17.15 -2.19 2.65
CA ARG A 276 -16.97 -2.56 1.23
C ARG A 276 -16.70 -1.34 0.36
N MET A 277 -15.88 -1.53 -0.67
CA MET A 277 -15.42 -0.50 -1.59
C MET A 277 -15.37 -1.01 -3.03
N ASP A 278 -16.36 -1.81 -3.42
CA ASP A 278 -16.42 -2.40 -4.76
C ASP A 278 -16.88 -1.38 -5.80
N SER A 279 -17.52 -0.30 -5.36
CA SER A 279 -17.91 0.83 -6.20
C SER A 279 -17.36 2.17 -5.68
N ILE A 280 -17.42 3.20 -6.53
CA ILE A 280 -17.04 4.58 -6.16
C ILE A 280 -17.96 5.11 -5.05
N GLU A 281 -19.26 4.79 -5.12
CA GLU A 281 -20.27 5.20 -4.15
C GLU A 281 -19.97 4.60 -2.77
N GLU A 282 -19.59 3.34 -2.72
CA GLU A 282 -19.22 2.66 -1.48
C GLU A 282 -17.93 3.24 -0.89
N SER A 283 -16.91 3.46 -1.72
CA SER A 283 -15.68 4.14 -1.31
C SER A 283 -15.96 5.55 -0.77
N THR A 284 -16.85 6.30 -1.44
CA THR A 284 -17.26 7.66 -1.03
C THR A 284 -18.05 7.65 0.29
N ARG A 285 -18.90 6.64 0.50
CA ARG A 285 -19.62 6.46 1.76
C ARG A 285 -18.66 6.25 2.92
N LEU A 286 -17.71 5.33 2.78
CA LEU A 286 -16.71 5.04 3.80
C LEU A 286 -15.82 6.27 4.07
N ALA A 287 -15.42 6.99 3.04
CA ALA A 287 -14.67 8.25 3.16
C ALA A 287 -15.43 9.29 4.01
N LYS A 288 -16.74 9.45 3.79
CA LYS A 288 -17.58 10.35 4.60
C LYS A 288 -17.68 9.93 6.06
N GLU A 289 -17.71 8.62 6.35
CA GLU A 289 -17.66 8.14 7.75
C GLU A 289 -16.34 8.50 8.42
N ILE A 290 -15.22 8.33 7.73
CA ILE A 290 -13.90 8.74 8.25
C ILE A 290 -13.88 10.24 8.56
N LEU A 291 -14.35 11.07 7.63
CA LEU A 291 -14.36 12.53 7.82
C LEU A 291 -15.21 12.99 9.01
N ARG A 292 -16.31 12.31 9.32
CA ARG A 292 -17.15 12.62 10.51
C ARG A 292 -16.42 12.35 11.83
N LEU A 293 -15.39 11.52 11.85
CA LEU A 293 -14.64 11.18 13.04
C LEU A 293 -13.50 12.14 13.33
N VAL A 294 -13.06 12.89 12.31
CA VAL A 294 -11.85 13.73 12.37
C VAL A 294 -12.13 15.21 12.13
N GLY A 295 -13.34 15.58 11.73
CA GLY A 295 -13.86 16.96 11.55
C GLY A 295 -14.79 17.34 12.64
#